data_c62084d30aa17e569b180b51311cb445
#
_entry.id   c62084d30aa17e569b180b51311cb445
#
_cell.length_a   1.000
_cell.length_b   1.000
_cell.length_c   1.000
_cell.angle_alpha   90.00
_cell.angle_beta   90.00
_cell.angle_gamma   90.00
#
_symmetry.space_group_name_H-M   'P 1'
#
loop_
_entity.id
_entity.type
_entity.pdbx_description
1 polymer ?
#
loop_
_entity_poly.entity_id
_entity_poly.type
_entity_poly.pdbx_seq_one_letter_code
_entity_poly.pdbx_strand_id
1 'polypeptide(L)'
;MTAIRFDVPGSRRKELAQTVAAWFGLKASYMGAPGFAYSIGAHTVDRDGCLCLTGLDGETVERLLEHLHDEGFDFVSSFSDEEEPEKTGEPSAEDDGFGLTVTVPRDSFTDSQLGNLKKLLAAKAPLLKAALAVTELPVTVTDETVSFPWFRDGIDAEHCAAYTSLITALCRMAKDARRVNAKEKETANAKYEFRCFLLRLGFIGDEYKMNRKILLENLSGSSAFKSGRKSGVNG
;
A
#
# COMPACT_ATOMS: atom_id res chain seq x y z
N MET A 1 -11.73 10.96 -1.52
CA MET A 1 -12.35 10.48 -0.25
C MET A 1 -11.83 9.08 0.00
N THR A 2 -11.33 8.77 1.17
CA THR A 2 -10.78 7.44 1.48
C THR A 2 -11.60 6.84 2.61
N ALA A 3 -12.16 5.65 2.41
CA ALA A 3 -12.96 4.95 3.40
C ALA A 3 -12.20 3.70 3.87
N ILE A 4 -12.04 3.54 5.17
CA ILE A 4 -11.24 2.47 5.78
C ILE A 4 -12.09 1.79 6.86
N ARG A 5 -12.32 0.50 6.73
CA ARG A 5 -13.12 -0.26 7.68
C ARG A 5 -12.24 -0.89 8.76
N PHE A 6 -12.62 -0.65 10.02
CA PHE A 6 -11.98 -1.22 11.18
C PHE A 6 -12.88 -2.28 11.83
N ASP A 7 -12.27 -3.32 12.41
CA ASP A 7 -13.00 -4.30 13.22
C ASP A 7 -13.12 -3.78 14.66
N VAL A 8 -14.12 -2.90 14.85
CA VAL A 8 -14.34 -2.20 16.10
C VAL A 8 -15.78 -2.36 16.60
N PRO A 9 -16.11 -3.48 17.25
CA PRO A 9 -17.44 -3.68 17.80
C PRO A 9 -17.73 -2.75 18.97
N GLY A 10 -18.95 -2.23 19.03
CA GLY A 10 -19.52 -1.57 20.20
C GLY A 10 -18.72 -0.36 20.71
N SER A 11 -18.16 -0.47 21.92
CA SER A 11 -17.44 0.62 22.61
C SER A 11 -16.12 1.01 21.94
N ARG A 12 -15.42 0.08 21.30
CA ARG A 12 -14.16 0.35 20.61
C ARG A 12 -14.29 1.33 19.44
N ARG A 13 -15.49 1.44 18.85
CA ARG A 13 -15.77 2.44 17.82
C ARG A 13 -15.69 3.88 18.37
N LYS A 14 -16.13 4.09 19.62
CA LYS A 14 -15.99 5.38 20.31
C LYS A 14 -14.51 5.69 20.54
N GLU A 15 -13.74 4.71 20.97
CA GLU A 15 -12.29 4.83 21.18
C GLU A 15 -11.59 5.17 19.86
N LEU A 16 -11.89 4.47 18.77
CA LEU A 16 -11.38 4.79 17.43
C LEU A 16 -11.66 6.25 17.06
N ALA A 17 -12.91 6.70 17.22
CA ALA A 17 -13.29 8.08 16.90
C ALA A 17 -12.53 9.11 17.78
N GLN A 18 -12.29 8.79 19.04
CA GLN A 18 -11.54 9.65 19.96
C GLN A 18 -10.04 9.69 19.61
N THR A 19 -9.44 8.55 19.26
CA THR A 19 -8.03 8.46 18.84
C THR A 19 -7.81 9.25 17.53
N VAL A 20 -8.70 9.10 16.55
CA VAL A 20 -8.65 9.90 15.30
C VAL A 20 -8.81 11.39 15.61
N ALA A 21 -9.74 11.76 16.48
CA ALA A 21 -9.95 13.14 16.87
C ALA A 21 -8.74 13.74 17.59
N ALA A 22 -8.12 13.00 18.49
CA ALA A 22 -6.89 13.41 19.19
C ALA A 22 -5.73 13.63 18.22
N TRP A 23 -5.58 12.74 17.24
CA TRP A 23 -4.53 12.84 16.22
C TRP A 23 -4.63 14.11 15.38
N PHE A 24 -5.87 14.54 15.04
CA PHE A 24 -6.13 15.80 14.32
C PHE A 24 -6.24 17.02 15.23
N GLY A 25 -6.18 16.89 16.54
CA GLY A 25 -6.47 17.97 17.48
C GLY A 25 -7.94 18.44 17.47
N LEU A 26 -8.85 17.57 17.07
CA LEU A 26 -10.28 17.83 16.92
C LEU A 26 -11.08 17.14 18.03
N LYS A 27 -12.40 17.35 18.05
CA LYS A 27 -13.33 16.65 18.93
C LYS A 27 -14.21 15.70 18.15
N ALA A 28 -14.37 14.48 18.65
CA ALA A 28 -15.34 13.53 18.13
C ALA A 28 -16.73 13.86 18.72
N SER A 29 -17.72 14.05 17.85
CA SER A 29 -19.12 14.31 18.21
C SER A 29 -19.98 13.18 17.71
N TYR A 30 -20.78 12.57 18.63
CA TYR A 30 -21.74 11.54 18.23
C TYR A 30 -22.99 12.17 17.62
N MET A 31 -23.38 11.72 16.43
CA MET A 31 -24.45 12.34 15.66
C MET A 31 -25.86 11.76 15.92
N GLY A 32 -25.94 10.65 16.69
CA GLY A 32 -27.24 10.03 16.99
C GLY A 32 -27.93 9.42 15.78
N ALA A 33 -29.23 9.14 15.94
CA ALA A 33 -30.07 8.59 14.87
C ALA A 33 -30.33 9.65 13.77
N PRO A 34 -30.44 9.25 12.47
CA PRO A 34 -30.46 7.87 11.97
C PRO A 34 -29.07 7.30 11.63
N GLY A 35 -28.01 8.10 11.57
CA GLY A 35 -26.70 7.68 11.06
C GLY A 35 -25.83 6.94 12.07
N PHE A 36 -26.03 7.18 13.38
CA PHE A 36 -25.23 6.62 14.48
C PHE A 36 -23.72 6.77 14.28
N ALA A 37 -23.29 7.80 13.56
CA ALA A 37 -21.90 8.08 13.25
C ALA A 37 -21.23 9.01 14.28
N TYR A 38 -19.89 9.00 14.30
CA TYR A 38 -19.10 10.04 14.95
C TYR A 38 -18.55 10.99 13.89
N SER A 39 -18.77 12.29 14.06
CA SER A 39 -18.19 13.33 13.22
C SER A 39 -16.91 13.87 13.88
N ILE A 40 -15.86 14.06 13.06
CA ILE A 40 -14.53 14.52 13.47
C ILE A 40 -14.09 15.57 12.45
N GLY A 41 -14.57 16.78 12.57
CA GLY A 41 -14.36 17.81 11.54
C GLY A 41 -14.95 17.39 10.20
N ALA A 42 -14.11 17.24 9.17
CA ALA A 42 -14.50 16.77 7.85
C ALA A 42 -14.56 15.23 7.73
N HIS A 43 -14.16 14.52 8.76
CA HIS A 43 -14.05 13.06 8.77
C HIS A 43 -15.19 12.43 9.58
N THR A 44 -15.50 11.16 9.30
CA THR A 44 -16.57 10.45 10.03
C THR A 44 -16.18 9.01 10.32
N VAL A 45 -16.66 8.49 11.45
CA VAL A 45 -16.65 7.04 11.74
C VAL A 45 -18.10 6.60 11.80
N ASP A 46 -18.52 5.76 10.87
CA ASP A 46 -19.90 5.30 10.78
C ASP A 46 -20.25 4.20 11.80
N ARG A 47 -21.49 3.71 11.75
CA ARG A 47 -22.00 2.68 12.68
C ARG A 47 -21.30 1.34 12.53
N ASP A 48 -20.72 1.06 11.36
CA ASP A 48 -20.07 -0.21 11.02
C ASP A 48 -18.54 -0.17 11.21
N GLY A 49 -18.04 0.94 11.79
CA GLY A 49 -16.61 1.12 12.06
C GLY A 49 -15.81 1.58 10.84
N CYS A 50 -16.48 2.11 9.82
CA CYS A 50 -15.80 2.67 8.66
C CYS A 50 -15.38 4.12 8.93
N LEU A 51 -14.08 4.38 8.85
CA LEU A 51 -13.49 5.71 8.93
C LEU A 51 -13.44 6.32 7.53
N CYS A 52 -14.24 7.35 7.30
CA CYS A 52 -14.25 8.13 6.07
C CYS A 52 -13.38 9.37 6.24
N LEU A 53 -12.29 9.43 5.48
CA LEU A 53 -11.33 10.54 5.47
C LEU A 53 -11.55 11.40 4.23
N THR A 54 -11.64 12.72 4.42
CA THR A 54 -11.89 13.67 3.35
C THR A 54 -10.77 14.70 3.28
N GLY A 55 -10.27 14.95 2.05
CA GLY A 55 -9.31 16.04 1.81
C GLY A 55 -7.90 15.80 2.36
N LEU A 56 -7.53 14.57 2.70
CA LEU A 56 -6.19 14.22 3.14
C LEU A 56 -5.35 13.70 1.98
N ASP A 57 -4.07 14.01 2.01
CA ASP A 57 -3.07 13.37 1.17
C ASP A 57 -2.73 11.96 1.68
N GLY A 58 -2.19 11.12 0.79
CA GLY A 58 -1.88 9.75 1.12
C GLY A 58 -0.87 9.58 2.26
N GLU A 59 0.08 10.52 2.41
CA GLU A 59 1.08 10.48 3.49
C GLU A 59 0.43 10.71 4.86
N THR A 60 -0.52 11.64 4.93
CA THR A 60 -1.28 11.92 6.15
C THR A 60 -2.19 10.76 6.53
N VAL A 61 -2.88 10.16 5.56
CA VAL A 61 -3.71 8.96 5.78
C VAL A 61 -2.86 7.83 6.35
N GLU A 62 -1.69 7.62 5.81
CA GLU A 62 -0.82 6.54 6.22
C GLU A 62 -0.25 6.72 7.63
N ARG A 63 0.20 7.94 7.96
CA ARG A 63 0.65 8.25 9.33
C ARG A 63 -0.47 8.05 10.35
N LEU A 64 -1.69 8.40 9.95
CA LEU A 64 -2.87 8.13 10.78
C LEU A 64 -3.09 6.62 10.94
N LEU A 65 -2.99 5.84 9.86
CA LEU A 65 -3.16 4.38 9.92
C LEU A 65 -2.07 3.71 10.76
N GLU A 66 -0.82 4.15 10.64
CA GLU A 66 0.28 3.69 11.51
C GLU A 66 -0.02 3.99 12.98
N HIS A 67 -0.48 5.20 13.28
CA HIS A 67 -0.84 5.58 14.65
C HIS A 67 -2.00 4.75 15.20
N LEU A 68 -3.06 4.58 14.41
CA LEU A 68 -4.22 3.77 14.80
C LEU A 68 -3.84 2.30 15.05
N HIS A 69 -2.94 1.78 14.23
CA HIS A 69 -2.42 0.42 14.42
C HIS A 69 -1.57 0.30 15.70
N ASP A 70 -0.72 1.29 15.98
CA ASP A 70 0.08 1.33 17.22
C ASP A 70 -0.82 1.41 18.48
N GLU A 71 -2.01 2.04 18.37
CA GLU A 71 -3.06 2.08 19.40
C GLU A 71 -3.95 0.82 19.43
N GLY A 72 -3.65 -0.17 18.59
CA GLY A 72 -4.34 -1.47 18.57
C GLY A 72 -5.64 -1.50 17.77
N PHE A 73 -5.82 -0.60 16.82
CA PHE A 73 -6.94 -0.65 15.86
C PHE A 73 -6.49 -1.31 14.58
N ASP A 74 -6.97 -2.53 14.33
CA ASP A 74 -6.75 -3.23 13.06
C ASP A 74 -7.87 -2.91 12.08
N PHE A 75 -7.50 -2.57 10.86
CA PHE A 75 -8.47 -2.34 9.78
C PHE A 75 -8.66 -3.60 8.94
N VAL A 76 -9.89 -3.81 8.51
CA VAL A 76 -10.34 -5.02 7.81
C VAL A 76 -10.36 -4.82 6.29
N SER A 77 -10.71 -3.61 5.85
CA SER A 77 -10.73 -3.26 4.42
C SER A 77 -10.81 -1.75 4.23
N SER A 78 -10.34 -1.27 3.09
CA SER A 78 -10.59 0.10 2.67
C SER A 78 -11.16 0.10 1.25
N PHE A 79 -12.08 1.03 1.02
CA PHE A 79 -12.67 1.29 -0.30
C PHE A 79 -12.18 2.65 -0.77
N SER A 80 -11.52 2.69 -1.91
CA SER A 80 -11.39 3.89 -2.71
C SER A 80 -12.36 3.75 -3.87
N ASP A 81 -13.33 4.66 -3.96
CA ASP A 81 -14.13 4.83 -5.18
C ASP A 81 -13.21 5.33 -6.29
N GLU A 82 -12.58 4.44 -7.03
CA GLU A 82 -11.99 4.73 -8.33
C GLU A 82 -12.02 3.47 -9.19
N GLU A 83 -12.44 3.66 -10.41
CA GLU A 83 -12.74 2.76 -11.51
C GLU A 83 -11.77 1.59 -11.68
N GLU A 84 -12.35 0.42 -12.01
CA GLU A 84 -11.60 -0.76 -12.44
C GLU A 84 -10.66 -0.41 -13.60
N PRO A 85 -9.39 -0.83 -13.57
CA PRO A 85 -8.56 -0.73 -14.75
C PRO A 85 -9.02 -1.79 -15.77
N GLU A 86 -9.47 -1.30 -16.93
CA GLU A 86 -9.73 -2.13 -18.10
C GLU A 86 -8.57 -3.09 -18.38
N LYS A 87 -8.92 -4.36 -18.53
CA LYS A 87 -8.03 -5.40 -19.02
C LYS A 87 -7.63 -5.08 -20.44
N THR A 88 -6.46 -4.52 -20.65
CA THR A 88 -5.85 -4.48 -21.98
C THR A 88 -4.38 -4.88 -21.88
N GLY A 89 -4.04 -5.95 -22.55
CA GLY A 89 -2.67 -6.35 -22.80
C GLY A 89 -2.50 -7.85 -22.78
N GLU A 90 -2.80 -8.50 -23.91
CA GLU A 90 -2.33 -9.85 -24.18
C GLU A 90 -0.79 -9.88 -24.16
N PRO A 91 -0.17 -10.93 -23.59
CA PRO A 91 1.28 -11.03 -23.61
C PRO A 91 1.75 -11.39 -25.02
N SER A 92 2.52 -10.51 -25.64
CA SER A 92 3.31 -10.88 -26.82
C SER A 92 4.41 -11.85 -26.37
N ALA A 93 4.27 -13.09 -26.81
CA ALA A 93 5.28 -14.12 -26.66
C ALA A 93 6.45 -13.81 -27.61
N GLU A 94 7.65 -13.66 -27.04
CA GLU A 94 8.91 -14.16 -27.63
C GLU A 94 9.98 -14.18 -26.55
N ASP A 95 10.43 -15.36 -26.21
CA ASP A 95 11.74 -15.94 -26.06
C ASP A 95 12.11 -16.56 -24.71
N ASP A 96 12.50 -17.78 -24.82
CA ASP A 96 13.35 -18.73 -24.09
C ASP A 96 13.79 -18.37 -22.64
N GLY A 97 12.99 -18.86 -21.73
CA GLY A 97 13.24 -18.83 -20.29
C GLY A 97 12.09 -18.12 -19.61
N PHE A 98 11.09 -18.88 -19.18
CA PHE A 98 9.80 -18.41 -18.65
C PHE A 98 9.91 -17.45 -17.45
N GLY A 99 10.49 -16.28 -17.66
CA GLY A 99 10.49 -15.17 -16.71
C GLY A 99 9.36 -14.19 -17.01
N LEU A 100 8.63 -13.74 -16.00
CA LEU A 100 7.65 -12.68 -16.16
C LEU A 100 8.35 -11.33 -16.35
N THR A 101 8.20 -10.72 -17.51
CA THR A 101 8.55 -9.31 -17.74
C THR A 101 7.27 -8.50 -17.84
N VAL A 102 7.07 -7.58 -16.93
CA VAL A 102 5.96 -6.64 -17.01
C VAL A 102 6.37 -5.45 -17.86
N THR A 103 5.56 -5.14 -18.87
CA THR A 103 5.84 -4.03 -19.82
C THR A 103 4.69 -3.03 -19.81
N VAL A 104 5.04 -1.75 -19.80
CA VAL A 104 4.09 -0.62 -19.81
C VAL A 104 4.43 0.29 -20.97
N PRO A 105 3.45 0.87 -21.69
CA PRO A 105 3.71 1.80 -22.79
C PRO A 105 4.53 3.03 -22.34
N ARG A 106 5.54 3.40 -23.13
CA ARG A 106 6.43 4.55 -22.83
C ARG A 106 5.69 5.88 -22.87
N ASP A 107 4.73 6.02 -23.78
CA ASP A 107 3.91 7.22 -23.97
C ASP A 107 3.03 7.55 -22.77
N SER A 108 2.77 6.55 -21.91
CA SER A 108 2.06 6.75 -20.65
C SER A 108 2.86 7.53 -19.59
N PHE A 109 4.16 7.86 -19.86
CA PHE A 109 5.04 8.59 -18.95
C PHE A 109 5.63 9.82 -19.60
N THR A 110 5.68 10.92 -18.85
CA THR A 110 6.59 12.04 -19.14
C THR A 110 8.01 11.71 -18.65
N ASP A 111 9.02 12.42 -19.12
CA ASP A 111 10.41 12.22 -18.67
C ASP A 111 10.58 12.51 -17.16
N SER A 112 9.83 13.48 -16.65
CA SER A 112 9.78 13.76 -15.22
C SER A 112 9.23 12.60 -14.41
N GLN A 113 8.15 11.96 -14.87
CA GLN A 113 7.53 10.79 -14.23
C GLN A 113 8.44 9.57 -14.28
N LEU A 114 9.16 9.35 -15.37
CA LEU A 114 10.21 8.33 -15.43
C LEU A 114 11.36 8.61 -14.47
N GLY A 115 11.74 9.88 -14.32
CA GLY A 115 12.70 10.31 -13.31
C GLY A 115 12.22 10.01 -11.89
N ASN A 116 10.93 10.24 -11.60
CA ASN A 116 10.31 9.89 -10.33
C ASN A 116 10.29 8.39 -10.09
N LEU A 117 9.94 7.58 -11.11
CA LEU A 117 9.95 6.13 -11.04
C LEU A 117 11.34 5.60 -10.68
N LYS A 118 12.39 6.05 -11.38
CA LYS A 118 13.77 5.66 -11.07
C LYS A 118 14.19 6.01 -9.64
N LYS A 119 13.83 7.22 -9.17
CA LYS A 119 14.08 7.66 -7.79
C LYS A 119 13.31 6.84 -6.77
N LEU A 120 12.05 6.51 -7.04
CA LEU A 120 11.20 5.69 -6.17
C LEU A 120 11.79 4.28 -6.03
N LEU A 121 12.16 3.66 -7.15
CA LEU A 121 12.78 2.34 -7.16
C LEU A 121 14.13 2.35 -6.42
N ALA A 122 14.98 3.35 -6.62
CA ALA A 122 16.23 3.49 -5.90
C ALA A 122 16.02 3.64 -4.39
N ALA A 123 15.07 4.48 -3.97
CA ALA A 123 14.75 4.72 -2.56
C ALA A 123 14.16 3.49 -1.85
N LYS A 124 13.50 2.60 -2.57
CA LYS A 124 12.86 1.39 -2.05
C LYS A 124 13.56 0.09 -2.47
N ALA A 125 14.71 0.21 -3.15
CA ALA A 125 15.44 -0.94 -3.67
C ALA A 125 15.72 -2.03 -2.63
N PRO A 126 16.21 -1.77 -1.41
CA PRO A 126 16.45 -2.81 -0.43
C PRO A 126 15.20 -3.58 -0.06
N LEU A 127 14.07 -2.88 0.16
CA LEU A 127 12.79 -3.49 0.50
C LEU A 127 12.22 -4.31 -0.65
N LEU A 128 12.22 -3.74 -1.87
CA LEU A 128 11.73 -4.42 -3.07
C LEU A 128 12.56 -5.67 -3.38
N LYS A 129 13.88 -5.57 -3.32
CA LYS A 129 14.78 -6.71 -3.55
C LYS A 129 14.52 -7.84 -2.55
N ALA A 130 14.39 -7.51 -1.28
CA ALA A 130 14.10 -8.47 -0.23
C ALA A 130 12.71 -9.11 -0.39
N ALA A 131 11.69 -8.31 -0.71
CA ALA A 131 10.31 -8.79 -0.89
C ALA A 131 10.16 -9.71 -2.11
N LEU A 132 10.81 -9.36 -3.21
CA LEU A 132 10.74 -10.11 -4.47
C LEU A 132 11.81 -11.21 -4.57
N ALA A 133 12.69 -11.33 -3.59
CA ALA A 133 13.84 -12.26 -3.59
C ALA A 133 14.74 -12.11 -4.84
N VAL A 134 14.96 -10.86 -5.28
CA VAL A 134 15.77 -10.53 -6.46
C VAL A 134 17.01 -9.74 -6.06
N THR A 135 18.09 -9.90 -6.83
CA THR A 135 19.35 -9.19 -6.60
C THR A 135 19.38 -7.81 -7.22
N GLU A 136 18.64 -7.62 -8.32
CA GLU A 136 18.63 -6.39 -9.08
C GLU A 136 17.20 -6.03 -9.51
N LEU A 137 16.96 -4.75 -9.79
CA LEU A 137 15.69 -4.21 -10.26
C LEU A 137 15.94 -3.42 -11.56
N PRO A 138 16.35 -4.08 -12.65
CA PRO A 138 16.61 -3.41 -13.93
C PRO A 138 15.30 -2.84 -14.49
N VAL A 139 15.40 -1.64 -15.08
CA VAL A 139 14.30 -1.02 -15.83
C VAL A 139 14.83 -0.69 -17.21
N THR A 140 14.28 -1.35 -18.19
CA THR A 140 14.61 -1.11 -19.59
C THR A 140 13.62 -0.11 -20.17
N VAL A 141 14.11 0.98 -20.72
CA VAL A 141 13.30 2.02 -21.36
C VAL A 141 13.67 2.08 -22.82
N THR A 142 12.71 1.83 -23.69
CA THR A 142 12.82 2.02 -25.14
C THR A 142 11.96 3.21 -25.57
N ASP A 143 11.91 3.50 -26.85
CA ASP A 143 11.04 4.55 -27.39
C ASP A 143 9.54 4.19 -27.26
N GLU A 144 9.22 2.90 -27.17
CA GLU A 144 7.85 2.39 -27.14
C GLU A 144 7.43 1.89 -25.76
N THR A 145 8.38 1.36 -24.96
CA THR A 145 8.05 0.61 -23.75
C THR A 145 8.96 0.91 -22.55
N VAL A 146 8.42 0.67 -21.35
CA VAL A 146 9.14 0.59 -20.08
C VAL A 146 8.94 -0.83 -19.55
N SER A 147 10.02 -1.62 -19.46
CA SER A 147 9.98 -3.03 -19.11
C SER A 147 10.66 -3.31 -17.76
N PHE A 148 10.09 -4.23 -17.02
CA PHE A 148 10.53 -4.65 -15.68
C PHE A 148 10.81 -6.17 -15.71
N PRO A 149 11.99 -6.61 -16.13
CA PRO A 149 12.35 -8.03 -16.20
C PRO A 149 12.84 -8.54 -14.84
N TRP A 150 11.99 -8.45 -13.83
CA TRP A 150 12.39 -8.73 -12.44
C TRP A 150 12.17 -10.17 -12.02
N PHE A 151 11.26 -10.87 -12.68
CA PHE A 151 10.75 -12.13 -12.20
C PHE A 151 11.25 -13.27 -13.10
N ARG A 152 11.91 -14.24 -12.49
CA ARG A 152 12.46 -15.42 -13.17
C ARG A 152 11.58 -16.63 -12.90
N ASP A 153 11.84 -17.69 -13.64
CA ASP A 153 11.16 -18.99 -13.76
C ASP A 153 10.30 -19.50 -12.59
N GLY A 154 9.21 -20.22 -12.95
CA GLY A 154 8.42 -20.97 -11.98
C GLY A 154 7.33 -20.18 -11.26
N ILE A 155 6.91 -19.03 -11.81
CA ILE A 155 5.88 -18.17 -11.22
C ILE A 155 4.49 -18.68 -11.59
N ASP A 156 3.65 -18.95 -10.59
CA ASP A 156 2.24 -19.27 -10.80
C ASP A 156 1.39 -18.04 -11.12
N ALA A 157 0.12 -18.27 -11.46
CA ALA A 157 -0.80 -17.20 -11.85
C ALA A 157 -1.06 -16.17 -10.73
N GLU A 158 -1.03 -16.60 -9.47
CA GLU A 158 -1.25 -15.71 -8.31
C GLU A 158 -0.06 -14.76 -8.12
N HIS A 159 1.16 -15.28 -8.24
CA HIS A 159 2.38 -14.47 -8.23
C HIS A 159 2.45 -13.52 -9.42
N CYS A 160 2.10 -13.99 -10.63
CA CYS A 160 2.02 -13.13 -11.82
C CYS A 160 1.07 -11.95 -11.58
N ALA A 161 -0.12 -12.21 -11.04
CA ALA A 161 -1.10 -11.16 -10.74
C ALA A 161 -0.58 -10.18 -9.68
N ALA A 162 0.02 -10.69 -8.59
CA ALA A 162 0.57 -9.86 -7.51
C ALA A 162 1.71 -8.96 -8.01
N TYR A 163 2.61 -9.49 -8.82
CA TYR A 163 3.76 -8.75 -9.35
C TYR A 163 3.35 -7.71 -10.40
N THR A 164 2.42 -8.05 -11.29
CA THR A 164 1.86 -7.11 -12.25
C THR A 164 1.15 -5.95 -11.54
N SER A 165 0.36 -6.27 -10.51
CA SER A 165 -0.30 -5.26 -9.68
C SER A 165 0.70 -4.35 -8.98
N LEU A 166 1.80 -4.90 -8.44
CA LEU A 166 2.87 -4.14 -7.79
C LEU A 166 3.51 -3.14 -8.76
N ILE A 167 3.89 -3.59 -9.96
CA ILE A 167 4.51 -2.72 -10.96
C ILE A 167 3.56 -1.63 -11.41
N THR A 168 2.30 -1.98 -11.67
CA THR A 168 1.26 -1.01 -12.04
C THR A 168 1.10 0.07 -10.97
N ALA A 169 1.05 -0.33 -9.70
CA ALA A 169 0.92 0.60 -8.58
C ALA A 169 2.18 1.49 -8.39
N LEU A 170 3.38 0.94 -8.60
CA LEU A 170 4.64 1.72 -8.60
C LEU A 170 4.64 2.77 -9.73
N CYS A 171 4.20 2.39 -10.91
CA CYS A 171 4.08 3.29 -12.05
C CYS A 171 3.08 4.41 -11.77
N ARG A 172 1.90 4.08 -11.21
CA ARG A 172 0.89 5.06 -10.81
C ARG A 172 1.44 6.04 -9.77
N MET A 173 2.05 5.55 -8.70
CA MET A 173 2.66 6.41 -7.69
C MET A 173 3.72 7.36 -8.26
N ALA A 174 4.53 6.89 -9.21
CA ALA A 174 5.53 7.73 -9.89
C ALA A 174 4.92 8.80 -10.78
N LYS A 175 3.77 8.52 -11.41
CA LYS A 175 3.00 9.48 -12.22
C LYS A 175 2.36 10.57 -11.37
N ASP A 176 1.83 10.21 -10.21
CA ASP A 176 1.10 11.10 -9.30
C ASP A 176 2.04 11.94 -8.44
N ALA A 177 3.27 11.47 -8.24
CA ALA A 177 4.25 12.14 -7.40
C ALA A 177 4.78 13.43 -8.03
N ARG A 178 4.54 14.58 -7.39
CA ARG A 178 5.18 15.85 -7.78
C ARG A 178 6.69 15.83 -7.51
N ARG A 179 7.12 15.13 -6.47
CA ARG A 179 8.53 14.99 -6.07
C ARG A 179 8.71 13.72 -5.25
N VAL A 180 9.69 12.92 -5.60
CA VAL A 180 10.10 11.73 -4.84
C VAL A 180 11.35 12.07 -4.03
N ASN A 181 11.31 11.88 -2.71
CA ASN A 181 12.48 11.95 -1.85
C ASN A 181 13.20 10.59 -1.90
N ALA A 182 14.44 10.60 -2.37
CA ALA A 182 15.27 9.41 -2.48
C ALA A 182 15.94 9.00 -1.15
N LYS A 183 15.41 9.42 0.00
CA LYS A 183 16.04 9.13 1.29
C LYS A 183 15.70 7.70 1.73
N GLU A 184 16.71 6.86 1.72
CA GLU A 184 16.65 5.51 2.26
C GLU A 184 16.49 5.60 3.79
N LYS A 185 15.56 4.82 4.34
CA LYS A 185 15.32 4.73 5.78
C LYS A 185 15.66 3.31 6.22
N GLU A 186 16.69 3.17 7.04
CA GLU A 186 16.99 1.90 7.69
C GLU A 186 15.86 1.53 8.65
N THR A 187 15.41 0.29 8.58
CA THR A 187 14.31 -0.19 9.39
C THR A 187 14.61 -1.50 10.09
N ALA A 188 14.16 -1.55 11.33
CA ALA A 188 14.31 -2.74 12.17
C ALA A 188 13.39 -3.90 11.74
N ASN A 189 12.33 -3.63 10.97
CA ASN A 189 11.37 -4.64 10.53
C ASN A 189 10.95 -4.40 9.07
N ALA A 190 11.65 -5.07 8.14
CA ALA A 190 11.41 -4.95 6.71
C ALA A 190 9.99 -5.37 6.30
N LYS A 191 9.42 -6.39 6.96
CA LYS A 191 8.07 -6.89 6.66
C LYS A 191 6.99 -5.87 7.00
N TYR A 192 7.11 -5.20 8.14
CA TYR A 192 6.22 -4.13 8.56
C TYR A 192 6.30 -2.94 7.60
N GLU A 193 7.52 -2.49 7.28
CA GLU A 193 7.70 -1.36 6.36
C GLU A 193 7.20 -1.63 4.96
N PHE A 194 7.45 -2.84 4.45
CA PHE A 194 6.96 -3.19 3.12
C PHE A 194 5.44 -3.28 3.11
N ARG A 195 4.82 -3.77 4.19
CA ARG A 195 3.36 -3.70 4.34
C ARG A 195 2.86 -2.25 4.28
N CYS A 196 3.46 -1.35 5.05
CA CYS A 196 3.10 0.08 5.00
C CYS A 196 3.30 0.66 3.60
N PHE A 197 4.35 0.26 2.90
CA PHE A 197 4.57 0.67 1.52
C PHE A 197 3.52 0.14 0.56
N LEU A 198 3.09 -1.11 0.71
CA LEU A 198 1.98 -1.68 -0.08
C LEU A 198 0.68 -0.92 0.14
N LEU A 199 0.39 -0.49 1.37
CA LEU A 199 -0.77 0.35 1.66
C LEU A 199 -0.70 1.69 0.92
N ARG A 200 0.48 2.32 0.84
CA ARG A 200 0.72 3.53 0.03
C ARG A 200 0.46 3.32 -1.45
N LEU A 201 0.81 2.15 -1.93
CA LEU A 201 0.58 1.78 -3.32
C LEU A 201 -0.90 1.48 -3.62
N GLY A 202 -1.77 1.45 -2.59
CA GLY A 202 -3.18 1.18 -2.73
C GLY A 202 -3.55 -0.31 -2.60
N PHE A 203 -2.66 -1.15 -2.09
CA PHE A 203 -2.98 -2.56 -1.78
C PHE A 203 -3.79 -2.65 -0.49
N ILE A 204 -5.01 -2.15 -0.51
CA ILE A 204 -5.87 -2.01 0.64
C ILE A 204 -7.17 -2.76 0.34
N GLY A 205 -7.69 -3.48 1.31
CA GLY A 205 -8.93 -4.26 1.15
C GLY A 205 -8.70 -5.76 1.00
N ASP A 206 -9.81 -6.52 1.02
CA ASP A 206 -9.77 -7.98 0.90
C ASP A 206 -9.35 -8.44 -0.50
N GLU A 207 -9.64 -7.66 -1.52
CA GLU A 207 -9.22 -7.92 -2.90
C GLU A 207 -7.69 -8.05 -3.04
N TYR A 208 -6.92 -7.25 -2.26
CA TYR A 208 -5.46 -7.33 -2.27
C TYR A 208 -4.87 -8.24 -1.20
N LYS A 209 -5.68 -8.98 -0.46
CA LYS A 209 -5.20 -9.87 0.62
C LYS A 209 -4.21 -10.91 0.12
N MET A 210 -4.51 -11.53 -1.02
CA MET A 210 -3.62 -12.50 -1.63
C MET A 210 -2.34 -11.83 -2.14
N ASN A 211 -2.46 -10.69 -2.83
CA ASN A 211 -1.31 -9.93 -3.32
C ASN A 211 -0.38 -9.55 -2.16
N ARG A 212 -0.93 -9.02 -1.03
CA ARG A 212 -0.13 -8.71 0.15
C ARG A 212 0.52 -9.93 0.77
N LYS A 213 -0.17 -11.07 0.83
CA LYS A 213 0.39 -12.32 1.34
C LYS A 213 1.62 -12.74 0.52
N ILE A 214 1.50 -12.78 -0.81
CA ILE A 214 2.58 -13.12 -1.74
C ILE A 214 3.73 -12.12 -1.61
N LEU A 215 3.45 -10.82 -1.69
CA LEU A 215 4.48 -9.78 -1.65
C LEU A 215 5.21 -9.66 -0.31
N LEU A 216 4.67 -10.24 0.76
CA LEU A 216 5.28 -10.24 2.11
C LEU A 216 5.92 -11.58 2.48
N GLU A 217 5.80 -12.62 1.67
CA GLU A 217 6.22 -13.98 2.03
C GLU A 217 7.73 -14.11 2.26
N ASN A 218 8.55 -13.47 1.40
CA ASN A 218 10.00 -13.52 1.47
C ASN A 218 10.60 -12.65 2.59
N LEU A 219 9.79 -11.84 3.25
CA LEU A 219 10.24 -10.93 4.30
C LEU A 219 10.11 -11.57 5.67
N SER A 220 11.18 -11.53 6.45
CA SER A 220 11.19 -11.96 7.84
C SER A 220 10.65 -10.87 8.77
N GLY A 221 10.08 -11.28 9.90
CA GLY A 221 9.56 -10.37 10.91
C GLY A 221 8.04 -10.39 11.01
N SER A 222 7.48 -9.49 11.82
CA SER A 222 6.05 -9.31 11.99
C SER A 222 5.54 -8.22 11.06
N SER A 223 4.46 -8.50 10.34
CA SER A 223 3.75 -7.47 9.57
C SER A 223 2.90 -6.55 10.45
N ALA A 224 2.74 -6.88 11.74
CA ALA A 224 1.86 -6.21 12.66
C ALA A 224 2.56 -5.21 13.61
N PHE A 225 3.88 -5.33 13.82
CA PHE A 225 4.59 -4.51 14.80
C PHE A 225 5.88 -3.91 14.23
N LYS A 226 6.07 -2.60 14.39
CA LYS A 226 7.26 -1.87 13.96
C LYS A 226 8.55 -2.35 14.64
N SER A 227 8.50 -2.68 15.91
CA SER A 227 9.64 -3.07 16.75
C SER A 227 9.84 -4.59 16.88
N GLY A 228 9.16 -5.41 16.06
CA GLY A 228 9.16 -6.86 16.24
C GLY A 228 8.27 -7.29 17.41
N ARG A 229 8.14 -8.61 17.61
CA ARG A 229 7.33 -9.21 18.68
C ARG A 229 7.79 -8.67 20.04
N LYS A 230 6.95 -8.02 20.80
CA LYS A 230 7.19 -7.79 22.23
C LYS A 230 7.41 -9.17 22.85
N SER A 231 8.62 -9.47 23.30
CA SER A 231 8.88 -10.63 24.14
C SER A 231 8.02 -10.49 25.37
N GLY A 232 7.03 -11.36 25.49
CA GLY A 232 6.26 -11.49 26.71
C GLY A 232 7.24 -11.85 27.84
N VAL A 233 7.42 -10.93 28.76
CA VAL A 233 8.05 -11.22 30.04
C VAL A 233 7.02 -12.02 30.82
N ASN A 234 7.20 -13.34 30.86
CA ASN A 234 6.63 -14.17 31.90
C ASN A 234 7.51 -13.97 33.11
N GLY A 235 6.98 -13.30 34.11
CA GLY A 235 7.44 -13.29 35.48
C GLY A 235 6.32 -13.82 36.34
#